data_2af8a1fd01bd51d9373dd9aad164ac82
#
_entry.id   2af8a1fd01bd51d9373dd9aad164ac82
#
_cell.length_a   1.000
_cell.length_b   1.000
_cell.length_c   1.000
_cell.angle_alpha   90.00
_cell.angle_beta   90.00
_cell.angle_gamma   90.00
#
_symmetry.space_group_name_H-M   'P 1'
#
loop_
_entity.id
_entity.type
_entity.pdbx_description
1 polymer ?
#
loop_
_entity_poly.entity_id
_entity_poly.type
_entity_poly.pdbx_seq_one_letter_code
_entity_poly.pdbx_strand_id
1 'polypeptide(L)'
;MKKSLLYSFFLFLSIAQLKAQDKHFTQFYASPLTLNPALTGAFEGSYRVGTIYRDQWRQVLENPIKTFSMAADLRFDAPGKNKSNDAIGLGLMFFNDKVSVVDFSTTQIAISVAYHKALGSGNKQFLTLGTQLGLTQRNVNYESLEFHDEFDGISGYTGTSLEDLPTNNFAFADYSVGLNYTAQFGRSGRIFVGTALHHFLQPTISFYETTEKGDKLYMKLNAQLAASIPLTRDNRVSLLPRVLVAAQGPHMEISAGANIRTAMGKYGGSALHFGSWLRPVRNSDGLGLDAVVAMVGFELNSVLLGLSYDLNLKALQAKQRQSAFEISVAYLGNYDNEEIVCPKF
;
A
#
# COMPACT_ATOMS: atom_id res chain seq x y z
N MET A 1 -16.76 25.40 42.90
CA MET A 1 -16.86 25.95 41.55
C MET A 1 -15.55 25.88 40.71
N LYS A 2 -14.35 26.12 41.25
CA LYS A 2 -13.10 26.07 40.44
C LYS A 2 -12.67 24.67 40.00
N LYS A 3 -13.03 23.60 40.71
CA LYS A 3 -12.67 22.22 40.35
C LYS A 3 -13.58 21.62 39.24
N SER A 4 -14.84 22.00 39.18
CA SER A 4 -15.77 21.55 38.13
C SER A 4 -15.42 22.16 36.74
N LEU A 5 -14.93 23.40 36.72
CA LEU A 5 -14.47 24.04 35.48
C LEU A 5 -13.21 23.37 34.90
N LEU A 6 -12.34 22.86 35.77
CA LEU A 6 -11.12 22.15 35.37
C LEU A 6 -11.46 20.78 34.77
N TYR A 7 -12.44 20.06 35.31
CA TYR A 7 -12.90 18.79 34.72
C TYR A 7 -13.64 18.97 33.42
N SER A 8 -14.44 20.03 33.23
CA SER A 8 -15.06 20.37 31.94
C SER A 8 -14.03 20.77 30.89
N PHE A 9 -12.95 21.44 31.27
CA PHE A 9 -11.86 21.79 30.36
C PHE A 9 -11.05 20.55 29.94
N PHE A 10 -10.83 19.58 30.83
CA PHE A 10 -10.18 18.31 30.53
C PHE A 10 -11.06 17.38 29.66
N LEU A 11 -12.38 17.43 29.85
CA LEU A 11 -13.30 16.63 28.99
C LEU A 11 -13.40 17.18 27.57
N PHE A 12 -13.17 18.48 27.35
CA PHE A 12 -13.14 19.08 26.01
C PHE A 12 -11.82 18.85 25.25
N LEU A 13 -10.74 18.47 25.94
CA LEU A 13 -9.45 18.14 25.31
C LEU A 13 -9.36 16.70 24.81
N SER A 14 -10.34 15.85 25.11
CA SER A 14 -10.31 14.43 24.75
C SER A 14 -11.06 14.07 23.46
N ILE A 15 -11.54 15.04 22.70
CA ILE A 15 -11.98 14.82 21.32
C ILE A 15 -10.72 14.87 20.43
N ALA A 16 -9.79 13.96 20.67
CA ALA A 16 -8.79 13.61 19.67
C ALA A 16 -9.55 13.00 18.49
N GLN A 17 -9.72 13.77 17.44
CA GLN A 17 -10.27 13.27 16.18
C GLN A 17 -9.36 12.13 15.73
N LEU A 18 -9.79 10.89 15.92
CA LEU A 18 -9.18 9.69 15.36
C LEU A 18 -9.35 9.76 13.85
N LYS A 19 -8.45 10.46 13.18
CA LYS A 19 -8.42 10.54 11.72
C LYS A 19 -7.66 9.31 11.25
N ALA A 20 -8.38 8.36 10.66
CA ALA A 20 -7.82 7.12 10.16
C ALA A 20 -6.79 7.38 9.05
N GLN A 21 -5.64 6.75 9.17
CA GLN A 21 -4.67 6.64 8.08
C GLN A 21 -5.21 5.67 7.02
N ASP A 22 -4.84 5.94 5.78
CA ASP A 22 -5.01 4.99 4.70
C ASP A 22 -4.05 3.81 4.88
N LYS A 23 -4.46 2.65 4.39
CA LYS A 23 -3.78 1.39 4.62
C LYS A 23 -2.49 1.30 3.83
N HIS A 24 -1.52 0.59 4.37
CA HIS A 24 -0.22 0.40 3.74
C HIS A 24 0.25 -1.06 3.84
N PHE A 25 1.09 -1.45 2.92
CA PHE A 25 1.85 -2.70 2.98
C PHE A 25 3.30 -2.41 3.33
N THR A 26 3.89 -3.24 4.16
CA THR A 26 5.32 -3.21 4.46
C THR A 26 6.13 -3.55 3.20
N GLN A 27 5.68 -4.56 2.44
CA GLN A 27 6.20 -4.87 1.13
C GLN A 27 5.54 -3.99 0.06
N PHE A 28 5.62 -2.65 0.20
CA PHE A 28 4.94 -1.69 -0.68
C PHE A 28 5.27 -1.89 -2.18
N TYR A 29 6.45 -2.41 -2.49
CA TYR A 29 6.88 -2.73 -3.86
C TYR A 29 6.16 -3.96 -4.45
N ALA A 30 5.54 -4.81 -3.63
CA ALA A 30 4.77 -5.97 -4.09
C ALA A 30 3.35 -5.61 -4.53
N SER A 31 2.87 -4.40 -4.20
CA SER A 31 1.58 -3.87 -4.63
C SER A 31 1.75 -2.49 -5.31
N PRO A 32 2.39 -2.43 -6.48
CA PRO A 32 2.79 -1.16 -7.10
C PRO A 32 1.62 -0.27 -7.50
N LEU A 33 0.45 -0.83 -7.85
CA LEU A 33 -0.72 -0.06 -8.25
C LEU A 33 -1.40 0.65 -7.06
N THR A 34 -1.21 0.14 -5.83
CA THR A 34 -1.64 0.85 -4.61
C THR A 34 -0.68 1.96 -4.22
N LEU A 35 0.55 1.89 -4.70
CA LEU A 35 1.62 2.83 -4.37
C LEU A 35 1.63 4.05 -5.28
N ASN A 36 1.56 3.83 -6.60
CA ASN A 36 1.65 4.89 -7.61
C ASN A 36 1.08 4.41 -8.95
N PRO A 37 0.05 5.08 -9.51
CA PRO A 37 -0.51 4.73 -10.83
C PRO A 37 0.52 4.73 -11.97
N ALA A 38 1.59 5.54 -11.86
CA ALA A 38 2.66 5.54 -12.86
C ALA A 38 3.52 4.26 -12.87
N LEU A 39 3.30 3.32 -11.96
CA LEU A 39 3.94 2.01 -11.95
C LEU A 39 3.17 0.94 -12.72
N THR A 40 2.00 1.29 -13.27
CA THR A 40 1.23 0.41 -14.16
C THR A 40 2.03 0.13 -15.43
N GLY A 41 2.32 -1.14 -15.72
CA GLY A 41 3.19 -1.53 -16.84
C GLY A 41 4.68 -1.26 -16.62
N ALA A 42 5.11 -0.80 -15.44
CA ALA A 42 6.52 -0.52 -15.13
C ALA A 42 7.25 -1.77 -14.60
N PHE A 43 7.36 -2.80 -15.41
CA PHE A 43 8.06 -4.06 -15.10
C PHE A 43 8.73 -4.62 -16.36
N GLU A 44 9.64 -5.58 -16.22
CA GLU A 44 10.15 -6.36 -17.33
C GLU A 44 9.18 -7.48 -17.67
N GLY A 45 8.71 -7.50 -18.91
CA GLY A 45 7.71 -8.44 -19.39
C GLY A 45 6.53 -7.73 -20.04
N SER A 46 5.55 -8.52 -20.46
CA SER A 46 4.35 -8.05 -21.14
C SER A 46 3.15 -7.95 -20.20
N TYR A 47 3.14 -8.77 -19.16
CA TYR A 47 2.10 -8.71 -18.12
C TYR A 47 2.64 -9.11 -16.75
N ARG A 48 2.00 -8.57 -15.73
CA ARG A 48 2.26 -8.88 -14.32
C ARG A 48 0.94 -9.18 -13.61
N VAL A 49 0.95 -10.21 -12.78
CA VAL A 49 -0.11 -10.49 -11.82
C VAL A 49 0.53 -10.59 -10.45
N GLY A 50 0.01 -9.86 -9.49
CA GLY A 50 0.52 -9.84 -8.12
C GLY A 50 -0.57 -9.88 -7.09
N THR A 51 -0.30 -10.50 -5.96
CA THR A 51 -1.17 -10.51 -4.80
C THR A 51 -0.35 -10.35 -3.53
N ILE A 52 -0.93 -9.68 -2.56
CA ILE A 52 -0.36 -9.50 -1.23
C ILE A 52 -1.45 -9.64 -0.18
N TYR A 53 -1.13 -10.33 0.88
CA TYR A 53 -1.97 -10.49 2.05
C TYR A 53 -1.20 -10.06 3.29
N ARG A 54 -1.84 -9.26 4.14
CA ARG A 54 -1.34 -8.76 5.43
C ARG A 54 -2.28 -9.19 6.55
N ASP A 55 -1.72 -9.70 7.62
CA ASP A 55 -2.39 -10.06 8.85
C ASP A 55 -1.74 -9.27 10.00
N GLN A 56 -2.52 -8.41 10.64
CA GLN A 56 -1.99 -7.47 11.64
C GLN A 56 -2.66 -7.67 12.99
N TRP A 57 -1.84 -7.65 14.06
CA TRP A 57 -2.26 -7.72 15.46
C TRP A 57 -2.94 -9.03 15.86
N ARG A 58 -2.63 -10.14 15.21
CA ARG A 58 -3.16 -11.48 15.51
C ARG A 58 -2.93 -11.92 16.97
N GLN A 59 -1.89 -11.42 17.63
CA GLN A 59 -1.58 -11.78 19.02
C GLN A 59 -2.34 -10.92 20.04
N VAL A 60 -3.01 -9.87 19.61
CA VAL A 60 -3.69 -8.88 20.45
C VAL A 60 -5.18 -8.92 20.28
N LEU A 61 -5.64 -9.12 19.05
CA LEU A 61 -7.04 -9.15 18.67
C LEU A 61 -7.49 -10.60 18.45
N GLU A 62 -8.62 -10.97 18.98
CA GLU A 62 -9.26 -12.26 18.68
C GLU A 62 -9.49 -12.41 17.17
N ASN A 63 -9.94 -11.35 16.54
CA ASN A 63 -10.06 -11.23 15.08
C ASN A 63 -9.08 -10.20 14.55
N PRO A 64 -7.97 -10.59 13.93
CA PRO A 64 -6.94 -9.68 13.43
C PRO A 64 -7.43 -8.80 12.27
N ILE A 65 -6.73 -7.67 12.05
CA ILE A 65 -6.95 -6.84 10.87
C ILE A 65 -6.34 -7.55 9.67
N LYS A 66 -7.14 -7.75 8.61
CA LYS A 66 -6.74 -8.45 7.39
C LYS A 66 -6.82 -7.52 6.21
N THR A 67 -5.71 -7.38 5.50
CA THR A 67 -5.64 -6.59 4.28
C THR A 67 -5.20 -7.47 3.12
N PHE A 68 -5.91 -7.41 2.01
CA PHE A 68 -5.63 -8.15 0.79
C PHE A 68 -5.60 -7.21 -0.40
N SER A 69 -4.64 -7.39 -1.30
CA SER A 69 -4.64 -6.72 -2.60
C SER A 69 -4.24 -7.69 -3.69
N MET A 70 -4.90 -7.59 -4.83
CA MET A 70 -4.56 -8.29 -6.05
C MET A 70 -4.53 -7.27 -7.19
N ALA A 71 -3.53 -7.34 -8.04
CA ALA A 71 -3.42 -6.48 -9.21
C ALA A 71 -2.93 -7.28 -10.42
N ALA A 72 -3.44 -6.91 -11.58
CA ALA A 72 -2.96 -7.38 -12.86
C ALA A 72 -2.72 -6.18 -13.77
N ASP A 73 -1.58 -6.12 -14.42
CA ASP A 73 -1.28 -5.06 -15.38
C ASP A 73 -0.56 -5.60 -16.62
N LEU A 74 -0.88 -4.95 -17.72
CA LEU A 74 -0.42 -5.25 -19.07
C LEU A 74 0.42 -4.10 -19.57
N ARG A 75 1.41 -4.41 -20.42
CA ARG A 75 2.24 -3.43 -21.08
C ARG A 75 2.18 -3.65 -22.59
N PHE A 76 2.00 -2.55 -23.31
CA PHE A 76 1.96 -2.52 -24.77
C PHE A 76 2.91 -1.46 -25.29
N ASP A 77 3.49 -1.70 -26.46
CA ASP A 77 4.22 -0.64 -27.17
C ASP A 77 3.23 0.44 -27.63
N ALA A 78 3.62 1.71 -27.44
CA ALA A 78 2.77 2.80 -27.89
C ALA A 78 2.78 2.90 -29.42
N PRO A 79 1.61 3.03 -30.08
CA PRO A 79 1.55 3.20 -31.51
C PRO A 79 2.21 4.52 -31.93
N GLY A 80 3.21 4.48 -32.82
CA GLY A 80 3.92 5.65 -33.31
C GLY A 80 4.59 5.44 -34.65
N LYS A 81 4.64 6.50 -35.48
CA LYS A 81 5.31 6.46 -36.82
C LYS A 81 6.84 6.40 -36.73
N ASN A 82 7.42 6.81 -35.63
CA ASN A 82 8.85 6.69 -35.36
C ASN A 82 9.02 5.53 -34.37
N LYS A 83 10.10 4.74 -34.51
CA LYS A 83 10.51 3.69 -33.57
C LYS A 83 10.82 4.27 -32.16
N SER A 84 9.85 4.94 -31.56
CA SER A 84 9.94 5.35 -30.16
C SER A 84 9.61 4.12 -29.31
N ASN A 85 10.41 3.86 -28.31
CA ASN A 85 10.16 2.76 -27.37
C ASN A 85 9.22 3.22 -26.23
N ASP A 86 8.28 4.09 -26.57
CA ASP A 86 7.22 4.50 -25.65
C ASP A 86 6.29 3.31 -25.41
N ALA A 87 5.74 3.23 -24.22
CA ALA A 87 4.81 2.16 -23.87
C ALA A 87 3.58 2.68 -23.12
N ILE A 88 2.52 1.89 -23.17
CA ILE A 88 1.28 2.13 -22.42
C ILE A 88 1.08 0.96 -21.46
N GLY A 89 0.83 1.29 -20.19
CA GLY A 89 0.40 0.35 -19.17
C GLY A 89 -1.10 0.42 -18.94
N LEU A 90 -1.75 -0.73 -18.83
CA LEU A 90 -3.15 -0.86 -18.39
C LEU A 90 -3.19 -1.79 -17.18
N GLY A 91 -3.89 -1.41 -16.13
CA GLY A 91 -3.94 -2.17 -14.89
C GLY A 91 -5.33 -2.23 -14.29
N LEU A 92 -5.58 -3.34 -13.60
CA LEU A 92 -6.76 -3.57 -12.76
C LEU A 92 -6.27 -3.95 -11.37
N MET A 93 -6.88 -3.36 -10.34
CA MET A 93 -6.58 -3.63 -8.94
C MET A 93 -7.86 -3.94 -8.18
N PHE A 94 -7.78 -4.94 -7.33
CA PHE A 94 -8.72 -5.22 -6.26
C PHE A 94 -8.02 -5.07 -4.92
N PHE A 95 -8.67 -4.39 -3.99
CA PHE A 95 -8.17 -4.19 -2.63
C PHE A 95 -9.30 -4.42 -1.64
N ASN A 96 -9.04 -5.15 -0.57
CA ASN A 96 -9.98 -5.36 0.53
C ASN A 96 -9.24 -5.28 1.86
N ASP A 97 -9.83 -4.56 2.79
CA ASP A 97 -9.37 -4.50 4.16
C ASP A 97 -10.54 -4.70 5.12
N LYS A 98 -10.33 -5.55 6.11
CA LYS A 98 -11.33 -5.90 7.10
C LYS A 98 -10.78 -5.73 8.51
N VAL A 99 -11.47 -4.89 9.30
CA VAL A 99 -11.25 -4.69 10.73
C VAL A 99 -12.36 -5.42 11.47
N SER A 100 -12.08 -6.61 11.96
CA SER A 100 -13.13 -7.53 12.46
C SER A 100 -13.66 -7.17 13.84
N VAL A 101 -13.05 -6.23 14.56
CA VAL A 101 -13.52 -5.79 15.89
C VAL A 101 -14.91 -5.14 15.82
N VAL A 102 -15.16 -4.38 14.74
CA VAL A 102 -16.42 -3.69 14.46
C VAL A 102 -17.03 -4.14 13.14
N ASP A 103 -16.55 -5.25 12.62
CA ASP A 103 -16.89 -5.82 11.31
C ASP A 103 -16.90 -4.78 10.16
N PHE A 104 -15.94 -3.83 10.25
CA PHE A 104 -15.77 -2.77 9.27
C PHE A 104 -14.92 -3.27 8.11
N SER A 105 -15.41 -3.07 6.89
CA SER A 105 -14.66 -3.43 5.68
C SER A 105 -14.58 -2.28 4.68
N THR A 106 -13.47 -2.23 3.96
CA THR A 106 -13.27 -1.34 2.81
C THR A 106 -12.89 -2.19 1.62
N THR A 107 -13.68 -2.14 0.55
CA THR A 107 -13.40 -2.83 -0.71
C THR A 107 -13.22 -1.80 -1.81
N GLN A 108 -12.16 -1.92 -2.59
CA GLN A 108 -11.86 -1.03 -3.72
C GLN A 108 -11.56 -1.84 -4.98
N ILE A 109 -12.13 -1.41 -6.10
CA ILE A 109 -11.76 -1.85 -7.44
C ILE A 109 -11.28 -0.63 -8.19
N ALA A 110 -10.12 -0.72 -8.86
CA ALA A 110 -9.55 0.41 -9.57
C ALA A 110 -8.95 -0.01 -10.92
N ILE A 111 -9.12 0.87 -11.90
CA ILE A 111 -8.50 0.77 -13.22
C ILE A 111 -7.43 1.85 -13.33
N SER A 112 -6.25 1.48 -13.82
CA SER A 112 -5.13 2.39 -14.00
C SER A 112 -4.60 2.37 -15.43
N VAL A 113 -4.13 3.53 -15.87
CA VAL A 113 -3.48 3.73 -17.17
C VAL A 113 -2.22 4.53 -16.96
N ALA A 114 -1.12 4.13 -17.59
CA ALA A 114 0.13 4.85 -17.56
C ALA A 114 0.75 4.97 -18.95
N TYR A 115 1.37 6.11 -19.24
CA TYR A 115 2.14 6.34 -20.45
C TYR A 115 3.62 6.49 -20.09
N HIS A 116 4.44 5.61 -20.66
CA HIS A 116 5.88 5.55 -20.46
C HIS A 116 6.57 6.22 -21.63
N LYS A 117 7.07 7.43 -21.46
CA LYS A 117 7.83 8.16 -22.45
C LYS A 117 9.31 7.78 -22.36
N ALA A 118 9.84 7.16 -23.40
CA ALA A 118 11.28 6.93 -23.54
C ALA A 118 12.00 8.25 -23.79
N LEU A 119 13.05 8.51 -23.00
CA LEU A 119 13.87 9.72 -23.10
C LEU A 119 15.26 9.37 -23.69
N GLY A 120 15.63 10.06 -24.76
CA GLY A 120 16.93 9.86 -25.43
C GLY A 120 17.00 8.59 -26.31
N SER A 121 18.15 8.38 -26.94
CA SER A 121 18.39 7.35 -27.96
C SER A 121 18.95 6.05 -27.39
N GLY A 122 18.36 5.47 -26.39
CA GLY A 122 18.97 4.23 -25.84
C GLY A 122 18.13 3.46 -24.86
N ASN A 123 16.84 3.80 -24.72
CA ASN A 123 15.89 3.15 -23.82
C ASN A 123 16.36 3.02 -22.36
N LYS A 124 17.24 3.94 -21.95
CA LYS A 124 17.84 3.92 -20.61
C LYS A 124 17.09 4.79 -19.60
N GLN A 125 16.19 5.63 -20.09
CA GLN A 125 15.45 6.59 -19.26
C GLN A 125 14.00 6.63 -19.71
N PHE A 126 13.11 6.62 -18.73
CA PHE A 126 11.67 6.75 -18.95
C PHE A 126 11.08 7.76 -17.98
N LEU A 127 10.24 8.63 -18.51
CA LEU A 127 9.33 9.44 -17.71
C LEU A 127 7.93 8.89 -17.88
N THR A 128 7.26 8.58 -16.78
CA THR A 128 5.95 7.96 -16.80
C THR A 128 4.93 8.83 -16.10
N LEU A 129 3.81 9.05 -16.74
CA LEU A 129 2.61 9.65 -16.15
C LEU A 129 1.54 8.57 -16.04
N GLY A 130 0.92 8.44 -14.88
CA GLY A 130 -0.16 7.47 -14.62
C GLY A 130 -1.36 8.11 -13.98
N THR A 131 -2.52 7.52 -14.23
CA THR A 131 -3.79 7.87 -13.57
C THR A 131 -4.55 6.62 -13.20
N GLN A 132 -5.34 6.71 -12.14
CA GLN A 132 -6.17 5.62 -11.64
C GLN A 132 -7.54 6.15 -11.23
N LEU A 133 -8.57 5.42 -11.63
CA LEU A 133 -9.95 5.61 -11.20
C LEU A 133 -10.35 4.39 -10.38
N GLY A 134 -10.78 4.60 -9.15
CA GLY A 134 -11.28 3.59 -8.23
C GLY A 134 -12.73 3.82 -7.84
N LEU A 135 -13.43 2.72 -7.56
CA LEU A 135 -14.68 2.71 -6.83
C LEU A 135 -14.42 2.03 -5.48
N THR A 136 -14.66 2.76 -4.41
CA THR A 136 -14.44 2.27 -3.04
C THR A 136 -15.78 2.19 -2.32
N GLN A 137 -16.05 1.02 -1.72
CA GLN A 137 -17.19 0.78 -0.85
C GLN A 137 -16.70 0.58 0.58
N ARG A 138 -17.36 1.20 1.55
CA ARG A 138 -17.21 0.95 2.98
C ARG A 138 -18.47 0.34 3.53
N ASN A 139 -18.31 -0.63 4.43
CA ASN A 139 -19.40 -1.36 5.04
C ASN A 139 -19.09 -1.59 6.52
N VAL A 140 -20.13 -1.49 7.37
CA VAL A 140 -20.12 -1.87 8.79
C VAL A 140 -21.25 -2.86 9.01
N ASN A 141 -20.99 -3.95 9.71
CA ASN A 141 -22.05 -4.88 10.12
C ASN A 141 -22.49 -4.54 11.54
N TYR A 142 -23.66 -3.94 11.69
CA TYR A 142 -24.23 -3.59 12.99
C TYR A 142 -24.83 -4.77 13.72
N GLU A 143 -25.17 -5.87 13.03
CA GLU A 143 -25.77 -7.07 13.64
C GLU A 143 -24.84 -7.77 14.64
N SER A 144 -23.52 -7.52 14.51
CA SER A 144 -22.53 -8.08 15.42
C SER A 144 -22.22 -7.20 16.63
N LEU A 145 -22.84 -6.02 16.73
CA LEU A 145 -22.64 -5.07 17.83
C LEU A 145 -23.71 -5.29 18.89
N GLU A 146 -23.31 -5.20 20.15
CA GLU A 146 -24.18 -5.25 21.31
C GLU A 146 -24.26 -3.83 21.90
N PHE A 147 -25.46 -3.28 21.96
CA PHE A 147 -25.71 -1.95 22.51
C PHE A 147 -26.19 -2.05 23.97
N HIS A 148 -25.86 -1.04 24.78
CA HIS A 148 -26.17 -1.06 26.20
C HIS A 148 -27.67 -1.18 26.50
N ASP A 149 -28.52 -0.64 25.64
CA ASP A 149 -29.98 -0.65 25.77
C ASP A 149 -30.62 -2.02 25.42
N GLU A 150 -29.85 -2.91 24.81
CA GLU A 150 -30.27 -4.29 24.53
C GLU A 150 -30.09 -5.22 25.75
N PHE A 151 -29.33 -4.78 26.77
CA PHE A 151 -29.06 -5.58 27.96
C PHE A 151 -30.29 -5.61 28.90
N ASP A 152 -30.86 -6.80 29.10
CA ASP A 152 -32.04 -6.99 29.92
C ASP A 152 -31.80 -6.97 31.45
N GLY A 153 -30.55 -6.80 31.88
CA GLY A 153 -30.13 -6.74 33.28
C GLY A 153 -29.94 -8.10 33.94
N ILE A 154 -30.25 -9.22 33.29
CA ILE A 154 -30.28 -10.59 33.89
C ILE A 154 -29.61 -11.61 32.97
N SER A 155 -30.11 -11.79 31.75
CA SER A 155 -29.77 -12.92 30.88
C SER A 155 -28.87 -12.52 29.70
N GLY A 156 -28.73 -11.24 29.42
CA GLY A 156 -27.82 -10.73 28.36
C GLY A 156 -28.45 -9.70 27.43
N TYR A 157 -27.90 -9.60 26.22
CA TYR A 157 -28.29 -8.66 25.18
C TYR A 157 -29.39 -9.31 24.32
N THR A 158 -30.64 -9.25 24.79
CA THR A 158 -31.79 -9.91 24.13
C THR A 158 -32.81 -8.92 23.58
N GLY A 159 -32.62 -7.63 23.85
CA GLY A 159 -33.47 -6.54 23.37
C GLY A 159 -33.18 -6.16 21.92
N THR A 160 -33.96 -5.25 21.38
CA THR A 160 -33.68 -4.54 20.14
C THR A 160 -33.22 -3.14 20.51
N SER A 161 -32.08 -2.72 19.99
CA SER A 161 -31.58 -1.37 20.23
C SER A 161 -32.55 -0.31 19.68
N LEU A 162 -32.69 0.78 20.42
CA LEU A 162 -33.40 2.00 20.02
C LEU A 162 -32.48 3.03 19.37
N GLU A 163 -31.17 2.72 19.20
CA GLU A 163 -30.21 3.59 18.58
C GLU A 163 -30.56 3.78 17.07
N ASP A 164 -30.58 5.04 16.65
CA ASP A 164 -30.78 5.42 15.24
C ASP A 164 -29.47 5.28 14.48
N LEU A 165 -29.21 4.09 13.96
CA LEU A 165 -27.97 3.76 13.27
C LEU A 165 -27.99 4.30 11.85
N PRO A 166 -26.87 4.89 11.36
CA PRO A 166 -26.75 5.33 9.97
C PRO A 166 -26.80 4.16 9.00
N THR A 167 -26.86 4.46 7.69
CA THR A 167 -26.74 3.42 6.66
C THR A 167 -25.48 2.61 6.87
N ASN A 168 -25.55 1.29 6.72
CA ASN A 168 -24.44 0.38 7.00
C ASN A 168 -23.40 0.30 5.87
N ASN A 169 -23.62 0.97 4.75
CA ASN A 169 -22.69 1.00 3.63
C ASN A 169 -22.83 2.28 2.80
N PHE A 170 -21.73 2.67 2.18
CA PHE A 170 -21.68 3.71 1.16
C PHE A 170 -20.54 3.46 0.19
N ALA A 171 -20.62 4.04 -1.00
CA ALA A 171 -19.59 3.95 -2.03
C ALA A 171 -19.22 5.33 -2.56
N PHE A 172 -17.97 5.51 -2.95
CA PHE A 172 -17.46 6.74 -3.56
C PHE A 172 -16.43 6.44 -4.64
N ALA A 173 -16.35 7.34 -5.61
CA ALA A 173 -15.30 7.31 -6.62
C ALA A 173 -14.03 7.97 -6.08
N ASP A 174 -12.88 7.37 -6.39
CA ASP A 174 -11.58 7.83 -5.98
C ASP A 174 -10.64 8.00 -7.18
N TYR A 175 -9.89 9.09 -7.20
CA TYR A 175 -8.97 9.43 -8.27
C TYR A 175 -7.56 9.57 -7.74
N SER A 176 -6.61 8.99 -8.49
CA SER A 176 -5.19 9.09 -8.19
C SER A 176 -4.40 9.45 -9.45
N VAL A 177 -3.35 10.23 -9.28
CA VAL A 177 -2.40 10.55 -10.34
C VAL A 177 -0.99 10.29 -9.85
N GLY A 178 -0.10 9.93 -10.77
CA GLY A 178 1.26 9.63 -10.43
C GLY A 178 2.27 9.98 -11.50
N LEU A 179 3.48 10.26 -11.08
CA LEU A 179 4.64 10.50 -11.92
C LEU A 179 5.76 9.57 -11.48
N ASN A 180 6.50 9.01 -12.41
CA ASN A 180 7.66 8.19 -12.13
C ASN A 180 8.76 8.43 -13.16
N TYR A 181 9.99 8.54 -12.70
CA TYR A 181 11.18 8.60 -13.54
C TYR A 181 12.04 7.38 -13.26
N THR A 182 12.48 6.73 -14.32
CA THR A 182 13.36 5.57 -14.26
C THR A 182 14.59 5.85 -15.11
N ALA A 183 15.77 5.58 -14.58
CA ALA A 183 17.02 5.69 -15.33
C ALA A 183 17.91 4.47 -15.07
N GLN A 184 18.59 4.03 -16.13
CA GLN A 184 19.66 3.06 -16.04
C GLN A 184 20.99 3.79 -15.88
N PHE A 185 21.84 3.32 -14.97
CA PHE A 185 23.20 3.81 -14.79
C PHE A 185 24.20 2.66 -14.82
N GLY A 186 25.43 2.96 -15.25
CA GLY A 186 26.43 1.92 -15.44
C GLY A 186 26.01 0.86 -16.45
N ARG A 187 26.32 -0.40 -16.18
CA ARG A 187 25.99 -1.53 -17.06
C ARG A 187 24.57 -2.05 -16.82
N SER A 188 24.13 -2.15 -15.58
CA SER A 188 22.86 -2.77 -15.19
C SER A 188 22.23 -2.18 -13.94
N GLY A 189 22.81 -1.10 -13.39
CA GLY A 189 22.21 -0.35 -12.27
C GLY A 189 21.00 0.44 -12.74
N ARG A 190 20.00 0.58 -11.87
CA ARG A 190 18.76 1.33 -12.14
C ARG A 190 18.36 2.16 -10.95
N ILE A 191 17.73 3.28 -11.20
CA ILE A 191 17.14 4.15 -10.20
C ILE A 191 15.69 4.46 -10.59
N PHE A 192 14.82 4.55 -9.59
CA PHE A 192 13.41 4.87 -9.72
C PHE A 192 13.09 5.99 -8.73
N VAL A 193 12.48 7.05 -9.24
CA VAL A 193 12.00 8.17 -8.43
C VAL A 193 10.58 8.46 -8.83
N GLY A 194 9.66 8.41 -7.89
CA GLY A 194 8.24 8.62 -8.20
C GLY A 194 7.50 9.35 -7.11
N THR A 195 6.39 9.94 -7.51
CA THR A 195 5.41 10.55 -6.60
C THR A 195 4.00 10.25 -7.09
N ALA A 196 3.08 10.11 -6.15
CA ALA A 196 1.67 9.93 -6.45
C ALA A 196 0.81 10.72 -5.48
N LEU A 197 -0.30 11.24 -5.98
CA LEU A 197 -1.33 11.91 -5.21
C LEU A 197 -2.61 11.07 -5.30
N HIS A 198 -3.02 10.48 -4.18
CA HIS A 198 -4.26 9.73 -4.04
C HIS A 198 -5.34 10.60 -3.41
N HIS A 199 -6.60 10.20 -3.61
CA HIS A 199 -7.78 10.92 -3.09
C HIS A 199 -7.81 12.39 -3.55
N PHE A 200 -7.35 12.63 -4.76
CA PHE A 200 -7.13 13.96 -5.33
C PHE A 200 -8.40 14.82 -5.34
N LEU A 201 -9.59 14.23 -5.50
CA LEU A 201 -10.87 14.93 -5.44
C LEU A 201 -11.48 15.01 -4.04
N GLN A 202 -10.78 14.46 -3.02
CA GLN A 202 -11.24 14.46 -1.62
C GLN A 202 -12.70 14.02 -1.48
N PRO A 203 -13.03 12.76 -1.83
CA PRO A 203 -14.40 12.27 -1.75
C PRO A 203 -14.94 12.37 -0.33
N THR A 204 -16.24 12.56 -0.21
CA THR A 204 -16.94 12.52 1.07
C THR A 204 -17.03 11.09 1.56
N ILE A 205 -16.71 10.87 2.85
CA ILE A 205 -16.67 9.57 3.51
C ILE A 205 -17.54 9.62 4.76
N SER A 206 -18.86 9.47 4.59
CA SER A 206 -19.82 9.49 5.70
C SER A 206 -20.82 8.35 5.56
N PHE A 207 -21.21 7.74 6.69
CA PHE A 207 -22.33 6.82 6.76
C PHE A 207 -23.66 7.57 6.93
N TYR A 208 -23.62 8.87 7.28
CA TYR A 208 -24.78 9.71 7.42
C TYR A 208 -25.13 10.39 6.10
N GLU A 209 -26.41 10.58 5.84
CA GLU A 209 -26.91 11.29 4.64
C GLU A 209 -26.56 12.79 4.69
N THR A 210 -26.51 13.38 5.88
CA THR A 210 -26.11 14.77 6.09
C THR A 210 -24.61 14.88 6.25
N THR A 211 -23.94 15.50 5.29
CA THR A 211 -22.49 15.69 5.31
C THR A 211 -22.11 16.96 6.06
N GLU A 212 -21.27 16.83 7.08
CA GLU A 212 -20.68 17.97 7.79
C GLU A 212 -19.30 18.34 7.21
N LYS A 213 -18.83 19.55 7.57
CA LYS A 213 -17.46 19.97 7.27
C LYS A 213 -16.46 19.05 8.02
N GLY A 214 -15.80 18.15 7.32
CA GLY A 214 -14.81 17.24 7.92
C GLY A 214 -14.94 15.80 7.44
N ASP A 215 -16.03 15.45 6.77
CA ASP A 215 -16.29 14.12 6.24
C ASP A 215 -15.52 13.81 4.95
N LYS A 216 -14.54 14.65 4.59
CA LYS A 216 -13.73 14.46 3.39
C LYS A 216 -12.49 13.63 3.67
N LEU A 217 -12.22 12.70 2.77
CA LEU A 217 -10.99 11.95 2.78
C LEU A 217 -9.80 12.86 2.45
N TYR A 218 -8.77 12.85 3.30
CA TYR A 218 -7.56 13.63 3.01
C TYR A 218 -6.83 13.11 1.80
N MET A 219 -6.29 14.03 1.01
CA MET A 219 -5.31 13.67 -0.02
C MET A 219 -4.12 12.97 0.64
N LYS A 220 -3.63 11.91 -0.02
CA LYS A 220 -2.44 11.16 0.36
C LYS A 220 -1.36 11.38 -0.67
N LEU A 221 -0.22 11.87 -0.23
CA LEU A 221 0.99 12.03 -1.03
C LEU A 221 1.93 10.86 -0.74
N ASN A 222 2.30 10.13 -1.78
CA ASN A 222 3.38 9.15 -1.76
C ASN A 222 4.58 9.70 -2.51
N ALA A 223 5.78 9.60 -1.94
CA ALA A 223 7.05 9.84 -2.62
C ALA A 223 7.94 8.62 -2.45
N GLN A 224 8.48 8.10 -3.54
CA GLN A 224 9.24 6.85 -3.56
C GLN A 224 10.59 7.01 -4.25
N LEU A 225 11.59 6.37 -3.68
CA LEU A 225 12.92 6.22 -4.24
C LEU A 225 13.32 4.75 -4.13
N ALA A 226 13.77 4.17 -5.24
CA ALA A 226 14.32 2.82 -5.25
C ALA A 226 15.52 2.75 -6.18
N ALA A 227 16.44 1.83 -5.90
CA ALA A 227 17.53 1.54 -6.81
C ALA A 227 17.80 0.03 -6.87
N SER A 228 18.37 -0.40 -8.00
CA SER A 228 18.97 -1.72 -8.15
C SER A 228 20.45 -1.51 -8.45
N ILE A 229 21.31 -1.90 -7.51
CA ILE A 229 22.75 -1.65 -7.58
C ILE A 229 23.45 -3.01 -7.65
N PRO A 230 23.99 -3.40 -8.82
CA PRO A 230 24.76 -4.63 -8.93
C PRO A 230 26.05 -4.51 -8.09
N LEU A 231 26.29 -5.45 -7.19
CA LEU A 231 27.48 -5.51 -6.35
C LEU A 231 28.59 -6.37 -6.97
N THR A 232 28.22 -7.28 -7.87
CA THR A 232 29.17 -8.15 -8.57
C THR A 232 29.15 -7.89 -10.08
N ARG A 233 30.27 -8.15 -10.77
CA ARG A 233 30.40 -7.90 -12.22
C ARG A 233 29.47 -8.78 -13.08
N ASP A 234 29.09 -9.95 -12.56
CA ASP A 234 28.19 -10.93 -13.19
C ASP A 234 26.72 -10.71 -12.80
N ASN A 235 26.41 -9.62 -12.09
CA ASN A 235 25.05 -9.26 -11.61
C ASN A 235 24.40 -10.33 -10.71
N ARG A 236 25.19 -11.24 -10.13
CA ARG A 236 24.65 -12.28 -9.24
C ARG A 236 24.19 -11.73 -7.91
N VAL A 237 24.88 -10.73 -7.40
CA VAL A 237 24.51 -10.07 -6.14
C VAL A 237 24.16 -8.63 -6.44
N SER A 238 22.97 -8.22 -5.99
CA SER A 238 22.47 -6.83 -6.14
C SER A 238 21.93 -6.33 -4.80
N LEU A 239 22.18 -5.06 -4.53
CA LEU A 239 21.57 -4.33 -3.42
C LEU A 239 20.37 -3.56 -3.96
N LEU A 240 19.23 -3.69 -3.28
CA LEU A 240 17.96 -3.08 -3.65
C LEU A 240 17.47 -2.14 -2.54
N PRO A 241 18.06 -0.94 -2.39
CA PRO A 241 17.58 0.05 -1.42
C PRO A 241 16.26 0.66 -1.89
N ARG A 242 15.35 0.89 -0.93
CA ARG A 242 14.05 1.51 -1.18
C ARG A 242 13.66 2.44 -0.04
N VAL A 243 13.05 3.54 -0.40
CA VAL A 243 12.46 4.51 0.54
C VAL A 243 11.08 4.88 0.03
N LEU A 244 10.11 4.87 0.92
CA LEU A 244 8.77 5.39 0.72
C LEU A 244 8.49 6.43 1.81
N VAL A 245 7.97 7.57 1.41
CA VAL A 245 7.36 8.56 2.29
C VAL A 245 5.90 8.68 1.91
N ALA A 246 5.00 8.40 2.85
CA ALA A 246 3.56 8.55 2.68
C ALA A 246 3.04 9.56 3.70
N ALA A 247 2.34 10.60 3.22
CA ALA A 247 1.76 11.65 4.06
C ALA A 247 0.27 11.80 3.75
N GLN A 248 -0.58 11.78 4.79
CA GLN A 248 -2.02 11.96 4.68
C GLN A 248 -2.55 12.71 5.90
N GLY A 249 -3.06 13.92 5.68
CA GLY A 249 -3.49 14.80 6.77
C GLY A 249 -2.36 15.02 7.79
N PRO A 250 -2.59 14.77 9.08
CA PRO A 250 -1.58 14.95 10.14
C PRO A 250 -0.56 13.79 10.22
N HIS A 251 -0.79 12.70 9.50
CA HIS A 251 0.01 11.49 9.57
C HIS A 251 1.08 11.45 8.48
N MET A 252 2.27 10.99 8.84
CA MET A 252 3.35 10.71 7.91
C MET A 252 4.05 9.42 8.32
N GLU A 253 4.27 8.57 7.34
CA GLU A 253 5.03 7.33 7.47
C GLU A 253 6.23 7.38 6.54
N ILE A 254 7.35 6.88 7.01
CA ILE A 254 8.54 6.66 6.21
C ILE A 254 8.88 5.18 6.31
N SER A 255 9.01 4.48 5.18
CA SER A 255 9.54 3.13 5.13
C SER A 255 10.88 3.17 4.39
N ALA A 256 11.98 2.88 5.08
CA ALA A 256 13.32 2.94 4.51
C ALA A 256 14.11 1.68 4.83
N GLY A 257 14.73 1.08 3.81
CA GLY A 257 15.52 -0.12 3.99
C GLY A 257 16.10 -0.64 2.69
N ALA A 258 16.62 -1.86 2.74
CA ALA A 258 17.17 -2.51 1.57
C ALA A 258 17.03 -4.03 1.67
N ASN A 259 17.04 -4.69 0.53
CA ASN A 259 17.25 -6.13 0.45
C ASN A 259 18.43 -6.45 -0.48
N ILE A 260 19.13 -7.52 -0.15
CA ILE A 260 20.17 -8.13 -0.98
C ILE A 260 19.50 -9.24 -1.78
N ARG A 261 19.65 -9.19 -3.10
CA ARG A 261 19.25 -10.24 -4.03
C ARG A 261 20.48 -11.05 -4.43
N THR A 262 20.43 -12.37 -4.25
CA THR A 262 21.50 -13.28 -4.64
C THR A 262 20.95 -14.31 -5.63
N ALA A 263 21.39 -14.23 -6.90
CA ALA A 263 21.04 -15.21 -7.92
C ALA A 263 21.69 -16.57 -7.62
N MET A 264 20.88 -17.63 -7.71
CA MET A 264 21.28 -19.01 -7.52
C MET A 264 21.42 -19.73 -8.86
N GLY A 265 22.38 -20.67 -8.91
CA GLY A 265 22.59 -21.48 -10.09
C GLY A 265 23.37 -20.79 -11.21
N LYS A 266 23.81 -21.60 -12.19
CA LYS A 266 24.69 -21.18 -13.29
C LYS A 266 23.92 -20.41 -14.38
N TYR A 267 22.61 -20.57 -14.45
CA TYR A 267 21.73 -20.04 -15.52
C TYR A 267 20.70 -19.00 -15.04
N GLY A 268 20.76 -18.55 -13.79
CA GLY A 268 20.04 -17.36 -13.33
C GLY A 268 18.53 -17.46 -13.12
N GLY A 269 17.94 -18.67 -13.18
CA GLY A 269 16.47 -18.84 -13.08
C GLY A 269 15.90 -18.72 -11.64
N SER A 270 16.74 -18.57 -10.62
CA SER A 270 16.30 -18.43 -9.23
C SER A 270 17.17 -17.46 -8.46
N ALA A 271 16.59 -16.81 -7.46
CA ALA A 271 17.31 -15.92 -6.55
C ALA A 271 16.68 -15.91 -5.16
N LEU A 272 17.50 -15.60 -4.17
CA LEU A 272 17.08 -15.34 -2.80
C LEU A 272 17.19 -13.85 -2.48
N HIS A 273 16.25 -13.37 -1.68
CA HIS A 273 16.24 -12.03 -1.13
C HIS A 273 16.26 -12.07 0.38
N PHE A 274 17.08 -11.22 0.99
CA PHE A 274 17.08 -10.96 2.41
C PHE A 274 17.09 -9.46 2.61
N GLY A 275 16.18 -8.96 3.42
CA GLY A 275 16.03 -7.52 3.62
C GLY A 275 15.55 -7.12 4.99
N SER A 276 15.75 -5.84 5.30
CA SER A 276 15.24 -5.22 6.50
C SER A 276 14.87 -3.76 6.22
N TRP A 277 13.81 -3.29 6.89
CA TRP A 277 13.33 -1.92 6.81
C TRP A 277 13.07 -1.36 8.19
N LEU A 278 13.21 -0.05 8.31
CA LEU A 278 12.78 0.76 9.44
C LEU A 278 11.55 1.55 9.04
N ARG A 279 10.56 1.63 9.93
CA ARG A 279 9.33 2.38 9.72
C ARG A 279 9.13 3.43 10.82
N PRO A 280 9.74 4.61 10.72
CA PRO A 280 9.35 5.75 11.53
C PRO A 280 7.99 6.30 11.09
N VAL A 281 7.15 6.64 12.08
CA VAL A 281 5.82 7.20 11.89
C VAL A 281 5.70 8.49 12.71
N ARG A 282 5.11 9.51 12.11
CA ARG A 282 4.76 10.75 12.79
C ARG A 282 3.28 10.76 13.15
N ASN A 283 2.99 10.91 14.44
CA ASN A 283 1.64 11.05 15.01
C ASN A 283 1.57 12.37 15.78
N SER A 284 0.47 12.58 16.53
CA SER A 284 0.29 13.72 17.47
C SER A 284 1.45 13.89 18.45
N ASP A 285 2.07 12.79 18.88
CA ASP A 285 3.15 12.77 19.89
C ASP A 285 4.54 13.03 19.30
N GLY A 286 4.64 13.22 17.97
CA GLY A 286 5.89 13.45 17.25
C GLY A 286 6.33 12.28 16.38
N LEU A 287 7.61 12.29 15.97
CA LEU A 287 8.21 11.24 15.15
C LEU A 287 8.74 10.13 16.06
N GLY A 288 8.29 8.90 15.85
CA GLY A 288 8.75 7.72 16.58
C GLY A 288 9.00 6.54 15.65
N LEU A 289 9.95 5.67 16.02
CA LEU A 289 10.16 4.41 15.30
C LEU A 289 9.04 3.44 15.67
N ASP A 290 8.19 3.08 14.69
CA ASP A 290 7.05 2.20 14.86
C ASP A 290 7.47 0.73 14.79
N ALA A 291 8.17 0.35 13.70
CA ALA A 291 8.53 -1.04 13.47
C ALA A 291 9.91 -1.21 12.83
N VAL A 292 10.51 -2.37 13.11
CA VAL A 292 11.60 -2.95 12.33
C VAL A 292 11.04 -4.15 11.58
N VAL A 293 11.33 -4.25 10.31
CA VAL A 293 10.83 -5.29 9.43
C VAL A 293 11.93 -6.21 8.99
N ALA A 294 11.69 -7.50 9.06
CA ALA A 294 12.53 -8.54 8.43
C ALA A 294 11.78 -9.09 7.20
N MET A 295 12.52 -9.35 6.13
CA MET A 295 11.96 -9.88 4.87
C MET A 295 12.84 -10.97 4.29
N VAL A 296 12.19 -12.02 3.77
CA VAL A 296 12.80 -13.06 2.95
C VAL A 296 12.00 -13.20 1.67
N GLY A 297 12.67 -13.34 0.53
CA GLY A 297 12.03 -13.55 -0.76
C GLY A 297 12.72 -14.64 -1.57
N PHE A 298 11.96 -15.23 -2.46
CA PHE A 298 12.42 -16.27 -3.36
C PHE A 298 11.91 -16.01 -4.78
N GLU A 299 12.83 -15.96 -5.74
CA GLU A 299 12.50 -15.92 -7.16
C GLU A 299 12.71 -17.31 -7.79
N LEU A 300 11.73 -17.76 -8.55
CA LEU A 300 11.83 -18.96 -9.36
C LEU A 300 11.26 -18.66 -10.74
N ASN A 301 12.14 -18.56 -11.72
CA ASN A 301 11.79 -18.13 -13.09
C ASN A 301 11.01 -16.79 -13.08
N SER A 302 9.73 -16.85 -13.39
CA SER A 302 8.83 -15.69 -13.47
C SER A 302 8.05 -15.41 -12.18
N VAL A 303 8.20 -16.25 -11.14
CA VAL A 303 7.49 -16.13 -9.88
C VAL A 303 8.39 -15.50 -8.82
N LEU A 304 7.89 -14.50 -8.14
CA LEU A 304 8.50 -13.91 -6.94
C LEU A 304 7.59 -14.14 -5.75
N LEU A 305 8.10 -14.81 -4.72
CA LEU A 305 7.45 -15.00 -3.43
C LEU A 305 8.16 -14.12 -2.38
N GLY A 306 7.41 -13.37 -1.60
CA GLY A 306 7.92 -12.53 -0.51
C GLY A 306 7.21 -12.81 0.81
N LEU A 307 7.97 -12.91 1.89
CA LEU A 307 7.48 -13.02 3.25
C LEU A 307 8.09 -11.89 4.08
N SER A 308 7.30 -11.19 4.87
CA SER A 308 7.81 -10.19 5.81
C SER A 308 7.11 -10.27 7.16
N TYR A 309 7.84 -9.84 8.18
CA TYR A 309 7.36 -9.78 9.54
C TYR A 309 7.75 -8.44 10.17
N ASP A 310 6.75 -7.72 10.67
CA ASP A 310 6.92 -6.43 11.34
C ASP A 310 7.05 -6.66 12.84
N LEU A 311 8.18 -6.24 13.41
CA LEU A 311 8.43 -6.17 14.84
C LEU A 311 8.12 -4.75 15.31
N ASN A 312 6.98 -4.53 15.96
CA ASN A 312 6.63 -3.23 16.51
C ASN A 312 7.43 -2.96 17.80
N LEU A 313 8.19 -1.87 17.82
CA LEU A 313 9.10 -1.54 18.93
C LEU A 313 8.38 -0.98 20.15
N LYS A 314 7.27 -0.26 19.97
CA LYS A 314 6.44 0.22 21.09
C LYS A 314 5.80 -0.95 21.85
N ALA A 315 5.49 -2.03 21.15
CA ALA A 315 4.95 -3.25 21.74
C ALA A 315 5.97 -4.08 22.52
N LEU A 316 7.28 -3.87 22.33
CA LEU A 316 8.31 -4.49 23.15
C LEU A 316 8.29 -3.97 24.59
N GLN A 317 7.73 -2.78 24.84
CA GLN A 317 7.54 -2.19 26.15
C GLN A 317 6.18 -2.58 26.78
N ALA A 318 5.23 -3.05 25.99
CA ALA A 318 3.92 -3.50 26.45
C ALA A 318 3.86 -5.05 26.49
N LYS A 319 3.03 -5.61 27.38
CA LYS A 319 2.81 -7.07 27.47
C LYS A 319 2.20 -7.68 26.19
N GLN A 320 1.72 -6.87 25.25
CA GLN A 320 1.02 -7.29 24.04
C GLN A 320 1.83 -6.91 22.80
N ARG A 321 2.28 -7.90 22.05
CA ARG A 321 3.07 -7.72 20.83
C ARG A 321 2.18 -7.41 19.64
N GLN A 322 2.16 -6.15 19.22
CA GLN A 322 1.53 -5.72 17.97
C GLN A 322 2.48 -6.03 16.81
N SER A 323 2.28 -7.14 16.15
CA SER A 323 3.08 -7.56 14.98
C SER A 323 2.20 -7.62 13.73
N ALA A 324 2.83 -7.62 12.56
CA ALA A 324 2.16 -7.90 11.31
C ALA A 324 2.97 -8.89 10.47
N PHE A 325 2.28 -9.76 9.78
CA PHE A 325 2.85 -10.71 8.83
C PHE A 325 2.31 -10.40 7.43
N GLU A 326 3.18 -10.44 6.43
CA GLU A 326 2.78 -10.29 5.04
C GLU A 326 3.34 -11.42 4.18
N ILE A 327 2.51 -11.87 3.24
CA ILE A 327 2.90 -12.75 2.16
C ILE A 327 2.54 -12.11 0.83
N SER A 328 3.49 -12.11 -0.11
CA SER A 328 3.27 -11.61 -1.46
C SER A 328 3.69 -12.64 -2.50
N VAL A 329 2.95 -12.69 -3.60
CA VAL A 329 3.28 -13.49 -4.78
C VAL A 329 3.13 -12.61 -5.99
N ALA A 330 4.12 -12.60 -6.87
CA ALA A 330 4.03 -11.92 -8.16
C ALA A 330 4.49 -12.87 -9.28
N TYR A 331 3.81 -12.81 -10.39
CA TYR A 331 4.15 -13.49 -11.62
C TYR A 331 4.39 -12.45 -12.74
N LEU A 332 5.51 -12.58 -13.42
CA LEU A 332 5.90 -11.73 -14.55
C LEU A 332 5.98 -12.60 -15.81
N GLY A 333 5.09 -12.33 -16.76
CA GLY A 333 5.01 -13.09 -18.00
C GLY A 333 5.40 -12.27 -19.22
N ASN A 334 5.81 -12.96 -20.28
CA ASN A 334 6.06 -12.38 -21.59
C ASN A 334 5.05 -12.94 -22.59
N TYR A 335 4.64 -12.11 -23.58
CA TYR A 335 4.04 -12.64 -24.81
C TYR A 335 5.15 -13.29 -25.60
N ASP A 336 4.89 -14.47 -26.18
CA ASP A 336 5.87 -15.17 -27.01
C ASP A 336 6.31 -14.25 -28.14
N ASN A 337 7.64 -14.07 -28.31
CA ASN A 337 8.37 -13.37 -29.41
C ASN A 337 8.74 -11.88 -29.23
N GLU A 338 8.78 -11.30 -28.03
CA GLU A 338 9.26 -9.93 -27.89
C GLU A 338 10.43 -9.78 -26.92
N GLU A 339 11.57 -9.26 -27.41
CA GLU A 339 12.66 -8.75 -26.58
C GLU A 339 12.26 -7.36 -26.04
N ILE A 340 11.64 -7.32 -24.87
CA ILE A 340 11.23 -6.07 -24.25
C ILE A 340 12.27 -5.63 -23.21
N VAL A 341 12.92 -4.51 -23.45
CA VAL A 341 13.83 -3.89 -22.48
C VAL A 341 13.03 -2.93 -21.61
N CYS A 342 12.77 -3.32 -20.38
CA CYS A 342 12.02 -2.51 -19.45
C CYS A 342 12.63 -2.44 -18.04
N PRO A 343 12.40 -1.35 -17.30
CA PRO A 343 12.90 -1.25 -15.92
C PRO A 343 12.14 -2.19 -14.96
N LYS A 344 12.88 -2.95 -14.16
CA LYS A 344 12.34 -3.69 -13.00
C LYS A 344 12.13 -2.72 -11.84
N PHE A 345 10.92 -2.69 -11.31
CA PHE A 345 10.60 -1.99 -10.07
C PHE A 345 10.71 -2.93 -8.87
#